data_6202ec61348334debfb3490231b374a7
#
_entry.id   6202ec61348334debfb3490231b374a7
#
_cell.length_a   1.000
_cell.length_b   1.000
_cell.length_c   1.000
_cell.angle_alpha   90.00
_cell.angle_beta   90.00
_cell.angle_gamma   90.00
#
_symmetry.space_group_name_H-M   'P 1'
#
loop_
_entity.id
_entity.type
_entity.pdbx_description
1 polymer ?
#
loop_
_entity_poly.entity_id
_entity_poly.type
_entity_poly.pdbx_seq_one_letter_code
_entity_poly.pdbx_strand_id
1 'polypeptide(L)'
;KYHEEDDTAWRNIENKVEDVTQALLTMARGSTRSDEVNELTKQIIAEAAAEEYASLGITNDINSLYLVNQGGAINNGYLGRRKKQMPTIGSWYHRILLNASQNKNPDYREHYSYLTKVMKQYVREYNGQMSYFDGQSTFDLLEGTTFINLDISQLEERFARPLAQQILLSWIWEKFVKKNSEDKSKAKKKRVLVDEAWMLLPYPEAVDFLNKMARRARKRNVSLAVVSQRFQDFYEKSEVQAVLTSSDTKLFLAQDKSEIQYIKEVFKLSDGEAAFLTTCSRGQGLFKVGEQTAIIEIRPTQKEFEFIETNINKIQKKNDNN
;
A
#
# COMPACT_ATOMS: atom_id res chain seq x y z
N LYS A 1 -18.43 0.18 19.54
CA LYS A 1 -17.65 1.07 20.43
C LYS A 1 -16.55 1.69 19.59
N TYR A 2 -16.77 2.89 19.06
CA TYR A 2 -15.68 3.68 18.49
C TYR A 2 -14.75 4.08 19.64
N HIS A 3 -13.52 3.61 19.61
CA HIS A 3 -12.51 4.03 20.56
C HIS A 3 -11.91 5.37 20.09
N GLU A 4 -11.91 6.37 20.95
CA GLU A 4 -11.20 7.65 20.75
C GLU A 4 -9.70 7.45 20.42
N GLU A 5 -9.15 6.27 20.73
CA GLU A 5 -7.78 5.87 20.41
C GLU A 5 -7.48 5.78 18.89
N ASP A 6 -8.50 5.58 18.03
CA ASP A 6 -8.29 5.50 16.57
C ASP A 6 -8.03 6.89 15.95
N ASP A 7 -8.44 7.94 16.62
CA ASP A 7 -8.31 9.31 16.10
C ASP A 7 -6.99 9.98 16.49
N THR A 8 -6.22 9.40 17.43
CA THR A 8 -4.88 9.89 17.77
C THR A 8 -3.89 9.80 16.59
N ALA A 9 -4.19 8.98 15.56
CA ALA A 9 -3.44 8.92 14.32
C ALA A 9 -3.68 10.15 13.40
N TRP A 10 -4.74 10.92 13.63
CA TRP A 10 -5.00 12.17 12.91
C TRP A 10 -4.20 13.31 13.55
N ARG A 11 -2.98 13.50 13.14
CA ARG A 11 -2.15 14.53 13.76
C ARG A 11 -1.70 15.64 12.83
N ASN A 12 -1.89 15.48 11.54
CA ASN A 12 -1.43 16.47 10.59
C ASN A 12 -2.19 16.37 9.26
N ILE A 13 -2.98 17.40 8.95
CA ILE A 13 -3.73 17.51 7.70
C ILE A 13 -2.78 17.56 6.49
N GLU A 14 -1.61 18.16 6.63
CA GLU A 14 -0.62 18.27 5.56
C GLU A 14 -0.12 16.90 5.11
N ASN A 15 0.13 15.98 6.05
CA ASN A 15 0.48 14.61 5.72
C ASN A 15 -0.65 13.88 4.99
N LYS A 16 -1.93 14.20 5.33
CA LYS A 16 -3.08 13.61 4.64
C LYS A 16 -3.25 14.16 3.24
N VAL A 17 -3.05 15.44 3.06
CA VAL A 17 -3.03 16.08 1.74
C VAL A 17 -1.92 15.47 0.89
N GLU A 18 -0.72 15.25 1.44
CA GLU A 18 0.38 14.60 0.72
C GLU A 18 0.03 13.16 0.32
N ASP A 19 -0.48 12.34 1.25
CA ASP A 19 -0.88 10.95 0.97
C ASP A 19 -1.94 10.88 -0.15
N VAL A 20 -2.95 11.77 -0.10
CA VAL A 20 -4.00 11.88 -1.12
C VAL A 20 -3.41 12.34 -2.45
N THR A 21 -2.55 13.36 -2.41
CA THR A 21 -1.87 13.89 -3.60
C THR A 21 -1.11 12.78 -4.32
N GLN A 22 -0.37 11.95 -3.61
CA GLN A 22 0.36 10.82 -4.20
C GLN A 22 -0.58 9.78 -4.83
N ALA A 23 -1.69 9.44 -4.17
CA ALA A 23 -2.67 8.52 -4.72
C ALA A 23 -3.32 9.08 -6.01
N LEU A 24 -3.72 10.35 -5.99
CA LEU A 24 -4.34 11.01 -7.15
C LEU A 24 -3.33 11.20 -8.30
N LEU A 25 -2.05 11.44 -8.00
CA LEU A 25 -0.99 11.47 -9.02
C LEU A 25 -0.83 10.11 -9.71
N THR A 26 -0.85 9.02 -8.95
CA THR A 26 -0.79 7.68 -9.53
C THR A 26 -1.99 7.42 -10.44
N MET A 27 -3.19 7.85 -10.03
CA MET A 27 -4.39 7.78 -10.87
C MET A 27 -4.25 8.64 -12.13
N ALA A 28 -3.71 9.86 -12.01
CA ALA A 28 -3.51 10.78 -13.12
C ALA A 28 -2.48 10.24 -14.14
N ARG A 29 -1.39 9.60 -13.69
CA ARG A 29 -0.41 8.95 -14.58
C ARG A 29 -1.03 7.80 -15.36
N GLY A 30 -1.97 7.09 -14.77
CA GLY A 30 -2.64 5.97 -15.41
C GLY A 30 -1.68 4.87 -15.85
N SER A 31 -2.13 4.05 -16.81
CA SER A 31 -1.33 2.96 -17.37
C SER A 31 -0.24 3.43 -18.34
N THR A 32 -0.31 4.66 -18.82
CA THR A 32 0.59 5.21 -19.86
C THR A 32 1.80 5.93 -19.30
N ARG A 33 1.89 6.15 -17.97
CA ARG A 33 2.96 6.91 -17.32
C ARG A 33 3.22 8.24 -18.03
N SER A 34 2.16 9.00 -18.27
CA SER A 34 2.20 10.23 -19.06
C SER A 34 3.21 11.24 -18.51
N ASP A 35 4.08 11.76 -19.38
CA ASP A 35 4.99 12.87 -19.07
C ASP A 35 4.21 14.18 -18.81
N GLU A 36 2.91 14.20 -19.04
CA GLU A 36 2.02 15.33 -18.74
C GLU A 36 1.83 15.54 -17.23
N VAL A 37 2.18 14.55 -16.40
CA VAL A 37 2.12 14.65 -14.95
C VAL A 37 3.45 15.19 -14.40
N ASN A 38 3.51 16.49 -14.29
CA ASN A 38 4.68 17.26 -13.81
C ASN A 38 4.38 17.94 -12.44
N GLU A 39 5.29 18.78 -11.98
CA GLU A 39 5.16 19.52 -10.71
C GLU A 39 3.93 20.43 -10.67
N LEU A 40 3.52 21.03 -11.80
CA LEU A 40 2.33 21.86 -11.86
C LEU A 40 1.06 21.01 -11.69
N THR A 41 1.00 19.84 -12.32
CA THR A 41 -0.09 18.87 -12.10
C THR A 41 -0.17 18.45 -10.63
N LYS A 42 0.98 18.20 -9.99
CA LYS A 42 1.06 17.87 -8.56
C LYS A 42 0.54 19.01 -7.69
N GLN A 43 0.91 20.25 -8.00
CA GLN A 43 0.42 21.43 -7.28
C GLN A 43 -1.11 21.56 -7.38
N ILE A 44 -1.67 21.44 -8.57
CA ILE A 44 -3.13 21.49 -8.78
C ILE A 44 -3.86 20.44 -7.91
N ILE A 45 -3.35 19.22 -7.88
CA ILE A 45 -3.94 18.13 -7.08
C ILE A 45 -3.82 18.43 -5.59
N ALA A 46 -2.65 18.90 -5.13
CA ALA A 46 -2.41 19.22 -3.72
C ALA A 46 -3.30 20.36 -3.23
N GLU A 47 -3.45 21.42 -4.02
CA GLU A 47 -4.34 22.55 -3.74
C GLU A 47 -5.79 22.07 -3.65
N ALA A 48 -6.27 21.30 -4.62
CA ALA A 48 -7.62 20.76 -4.60
C ALA A 48 -7.87 19.82 -3.41
N ALA A 49 -6.89 19.01 -3.03
CA ALA A 49 -6.97 18.16 -1.84
C ALA A 49 -7.07 18.97 -0.55
N ALA A 50 -6.23 20.00 -0.39
CA ALA A 50 -6.23 20.87 0.79
C ALA A 50 -7.55 21.66 0.92
N GLU A 51 -8.02 22.24 -0.18
CA GLU A 51 -9.27 23.00 -0.25
C GLU A 51 -10.49 22.13 0.08
N GLU A 52 -10.50 20.88 -0.37
CA GLU A 52 -11.61 19.98 -0.09
C GLU A 52 -11.68 19.63 1.40
N TYR A 53 -10.55 19.37 2.06
CA TYR A 53 -10.52 19.21 3.52
C TYR A 53 -10.97 20.50 4.24
N ALA A 54 -10.48 21.64 3.79
CA ALA A 54 -10.86 22.94 4.37
C ALA A 54 -12.35 23.22 4.22
N SER A 55 -12.96 22.90 3.08
CA SER A 55 -14.40 23.10 2.84
C SER A 55 -15.28 22.28 3.80
N LEU A 56 -14.79 21.13 4.25
CA LEU A 56 -15.42 20.29 5.27
C LEU A 56 -15.12 20.77 6.69
N GLY A 57 -14.32 21.84 6.86
CA GLY A 57 -13.85 22.33 8.15
C GLY A 57 -13.01 21.29 8.89
N ILE A 58 -12.23 20.49 8.16
CA ILE A 58 -11.31 19.49 8.71
C ILE A 58 -9.93 20.13 8.84
N THR A 59 -9.38 20.13 10.05
CA THR A 59 -8.12 20.78 10.41
C THR A 59 -7.24 19.83 11.21
N ASN A 60 -6.12 20.32 11.75
CA ASN A 60 -5.27 19.56 12.69
C ASN A 60 -5.93 19.30 14.04
N ASP A 61 -7.04 19.96 14.36
CA ASP A 61 -7.83 19.62 15.56
C ASP A 61 -8.63 18.33 15.31
N ILE A 62 -8.41 17.34 16.16
CA ILE A 62 -9.12 16.06 16.09
C ILE A 62 -10.64 16.21 16.18
N ASN A 63 -11.12 17.23 16.91
CA ASN A 63 -12.55 17.49 17.03
C ASN A 63 -13.17 17.92 15.68
N SER A 64 -12.36 18.45 14.77
CA SER A 64 -12.82 18.87 13.44
C SER A 64 -13.29 17.70 12.58
N LEU A 65 -12.91 16.45 12.93
CA LEU A 65 -13.36 15.23 12.25
C LEU A 65 -14.81 14.86 12.53
N TYR A 66 -15.42 15.50 13.54
CA TYR A 66 -16.76 15.16 14.00
C TYR A 66 -17.76 16.24 13.66
N LEU A 67 -19.01 15.82 13.47
CA LEU A 67 -20.13 16.76 13.33
C LEU A 67 -20.35 17.45 14.67
N VAL A 68 -20.51 18.77 14.63
CA VAL A 68 -20.94 19.54 15.80
C VAL A 68 -22.40 19.17 16.08
N ASN A 69 -22.69 18.62 17.26
CA ASN A 69 -24.07 18.38 17.69
C ASN A 69 -24.80 19.72 17.79
N GLN A 70 -25.61 20.04 16.81
CA GLN A 70 -26.63 21.05 16.95
C GLN A 70 -27.67 20.48 17.91
N GLY A 71 -27.73 21.04 19.14
CA GLY A 71 -28.52 20.64 20.29
C GLY A 71 -29.80 19.88 19.95
N GLY A 72 -29.82 18.60 20.21
CA GLY A 72 -30.97 17.73 20.06
C GLY A 72 -30.74 16.46 20.86
N ALA A 73 -31.63 16.30 21.85
CA ALA A 73 -31.88 15.17 22.73
C ALA A 73 -30.91 13.96 22.67
N ILE A 74 -30.32 13.68 23.80
CA ILE A 74 -29.66 12.42 24.16
C ILE A 74 -30.69 11.29 23.98
N ASN A 75 -30.70 10.66 22.79
CA ASN A 75 -31.38 9.40 22.60
C ASN A 75 -30.37 8.25 22.80
N ASN A 76 -30.62 7.52 23.86
CA ASN A 76 -30.05 6.21 24.18
C ASN A 76 -28.56 6.15 24.56
N GLY A 77 -28.09 6.92 25.56
CA GLY A 77 -26.94 6.50 26.38
C GLY A 77 -25.59 6.28 25.68
N TYR A 78 -25.47 6.49 24.39
CA TYR A 78 -24.25 6.41 23.60
C TYR A 78 -23.81 7.82 23.20
N LEU A 79 -22.81 8.32 23.87
CA LEU A 79 -22.03 9.50 23.50
C LEU A 79 -21.13 9.19 22.26
N GLY A 80 -21.72 8.67 21.19
CA GLY A 80 -21.02 8.45 19.93
C GLY A 80 -20.98 9.75 19.12
N ARG A 81 -19.85 10.47 19.10
CA ARG A 81 -19.64 11.54 18.13
C ARG A 81 -19.72 10.97 16.73
N ARG A 82 -20.57 11.51 15.87
CA ARG A 82 -20.67 11.09 14.46
C ARG A 82 -19.53 11.73 13.67
N LYS A 83 -18.70 10.91 13.03
CA LYS A 83 -17.66 11.41 12.13
C LYS A 83 -18.27 12.08 10.90
N LYS A 84 -17.61 13.11 10.40
CA LYS A 84 -17.87 13.68 9.08
C LYS A 84 -17.57 12.65 8.00
N GLN A 85 -18.26 12.75 6.88
CA GLN A 85 -17.86 12.03 5.68
C GLN A 85 -16.52 12.59 5.18
N MET A 86 -15.59 11.70 4.87
CA MET A 86 -14.29 12.08 4.32
C MET A 86 -14.42 12.39 2.83
N PRO A 87 -13.54 13.24 2.28
CA PRO A 87 -13.48 13.44 0.84
C PRO A 87 -13.35 12.10 0.09
N THR A 88 -13.98 12.02 -1.08
CA THR A 88 -13.87 10.89 -2.02
C THR A 88 -13.20 11.35 -3.29
N ILE A 89 -12.88 10.40 -4.19
CA ILE A 89 -12.31 10.74 -5.50
C ILE A 89 -13.25 11.68 -6.27
N GLY A 90 -14.55 11.42 -6.19
CA GLY A 90 -15.57 12.28 -6.80
C GLY A 90 -15.54 13.71 -6.26
N SER A 91 -15.42 13.89 -4.93
CA SER A 91 -15.36 15.24 -4.34
C SER A 91 -14.09 15.99 -4.77
N TRP A 92 -12.94 15.35 -4.81
CA TRP A 92 -11.71 15.97 -5.32
C TRP A 92 -11.79 16.29 -6.82
N TYR A 93 -12.39 15.41 -7.61
CA TYR A 93 -12.63 15.66 -9.02
C TYR A 93 -13.49 16.92 -9.23
N HIS A 94 -14.58 17.07 -8.49
CA HIS A 94 -15.41 18.26 -8.56
C HIS A 94 -14.68 19.52 -8.10
N ARG A 95 -13.79 19.40 -7.10
CA ARG A 95 -12.93 20.52 -6.68
C ARG A 95 -11.99 20.95 -7.81
N ILE A 96 -11.36 20.00 -8.50
CA ILE A 96 -10.51 20.27 -9.67
C ILE A 96 -11.30 20.95 -10.79
N LEU A 97 -12.54 20.50 -11.07
CA LEU A 97 -13.42 21.14 -12.05
C LEU A 97 -13.75 22.58 -11.66
N LEU A 98 -14.06 22.82 -10.40
CA LEU A 98 -14.35 24.17 -9.89
C LEU A 98 -13.14 25.08 -10.07
N ASN A 99 -11.96 24.62 -9.64
CA ASN A 99 -10.71 25.37 -9.77
C ASN A 99 -10.37 25.65 -11.25
N ALA A 100 -10.60 24.68 -12.14
CA ALA A 100 -10.45 24.86 -13.59
C ALA A 100 -11.33 25.99 -14.15
N SER A 101 -12.57 26.10 -13.65
CA SER A 101 -13.50 27.14 -14.10
C SER A 101 -13.13 28.55 -13.61
N GLN A 102 -12.42 28.63 -12.51
CA GLN A 102 -12.04 29.90 -11.85
C GLN A 102 -10.63 30.38 -12.27
N ASN A 103 -9.76 29.45 -12.64
CA ASN A 103 -8.38 29.77 -13.00
C ASN A 103 -8.30 30.33 -14.42
N LYS A 104 -7.84 31.58 -14.52
CA LYS A 104 -7.68 32.31 -15.79
C LYS A 104 -6.29 32.19 -16.39
N ASN A 105 -5.33 31.59 -15.65
CA ASN A 105 -3.95 31.46 -16.15
C ASN A 105 -3.89 30.41 -17.29
N PRO A 106 -3.42 30.79 -18.48
CA PRO A 106 -3.32 29.90 -19.63
C PRO A 106 -2.44 28.67 -19.37
N ASP A 107 -1.39 28.81 -18.56
CA ASP A 107 -0.43 27.74 -18.27
C ASP A 107 -1.06 26.55 -17.53
N TYR A 108 -2.15 26.79 -16.80
CA TYR A 108 -2.86 25.75 -16.06
C TYR A 108 -3.92 25.03 -16.89
N ARG A 109 -4.37 25.63 -18.00
CA ARG A 109 -5.52 25.13 -18.78
C ARG A 109 -5.32 23.70 -19.27
N GLU A 110 -4.15 23.40 -19.78
CA GLU A 110 -3.81 22.09 -20.32
C GLU A 110 -3.80 21.02 -19.25
N HIS A 111 -3.21 21.33 -18.08
CA HIS A 111 -3.16 20.45 -16.92
C HIS A 111 -4.54 20.15 -16.35
N TYR A 112 -5.40 21.15 -16.21
CA TYR A 112 -6.79 20.95 -15.78
C TYR A 112 -7.58 20.10 -16.77
N SER A 113 -7.43 20.36 -18.08
CA SER A 113 -8.08 19.58 -19.14
C SER A 113 -7.64 18.12 -19.07
N TYR A 114 -6.36 17.87 -18.91
CA TYR A 114 -5.81 16.53 -18.76
C TYR A 114 -6.39 15.83 -17.52
N LEU A 115 -6.27 16.45 -16.34
CA LEU A 115 -6.74 15.88 -15.08
C LEU A 115 -8.22 15.55 -15.10
N THR A 116 -9.05 16.45 -15.60
CA THR A 116 -10.51 16.23 -15.66
C THR A 116 -10.87 15.11 -16.64
N LYS A 117 -10.11 14.93 -17.71
CA LYS A 117 -10.31 13.84 -18.66
C LYS A 117 -9.91 12.49 -18.07
N VAL A 118 -8.71 12.41 -17.46
CA VAL A 118 -8.16 11.13 -16.98
C VAL A 118 -8.83 10.68 -15.70
N MET A 119 -9.12 11.60 -14.75
CA MET A 119 -9.71 11.24 -13.48
C MET A 119 -11.20 10.86 -13.54
N LYS A 120 -11.89 11.25 -14.59
CA LYS A 120 -13.33 10.95 -14.79
C LYS A 120 -13.63 9.45 -14.68
N GLN A 121 -12.73 8.58 -15.13
CA GLN A 121 -12.89 7.12 -15.06
C GLN A 121 -12.99 6.56 -13.65
N TYR A 122 -12.52 7.28 -12.64
CA TYR A 122 -12.58 6.87 -11.24
C TYR A 122 -13.83 7.37 -10.51
N VAL A 123 -14.60 8.28 -11.11
CA VAL A 123 -15.73 8.94 -10.48
C VAL A 123 -17.01 8.15 -10.69
N ARG A 124 -17.66 7.79 -9.58
CA ARG A 124 -18.87 6.95 -9.56
C ARG A 124 -20.05 7.61 -10.29
N GLU A 125 -20.21 8.91 -10.14
CA GLU A 125 -21.27 9.69 -10.81
C GLU A 125 -21.26 9.54 -12.34
N TYR A 126 -20.07 9.36 -12.93
CA TYR A 126 -19.91 9.18 -14.35
C TYR A 126 -19.86 7.71 -14.80
N ASN A 127 -20.15 6.76 -13.91
CA ASN A 127 -20.05 5.33 -14.17
C ASN A 127 -18.67 4.92 -14.73
N GLY A 128 -17.62 5.54 -14.23
CA GLY A 128 -16.26 5.27 -14.68
C GLY A 128 -15.85 3.81 -14.44
N GLN A 129 -15.03 3.26 -15.31
CA GLN A 129 -14.60 1.86 -15.25
C GLN A 129 -13.89 1.50 -13.94
N MET A 130 -13.27 2.48 -13.27
CA MET A 130 -12.54 2.31 -12.00
C MET A 130 -13.26 3.00 -10.82
N SER A 131 -14.55 3.23 -10.94
CA SER A 131 -15.36 3.94 -9.93
C SER A 131 -15.52 3.18 -8.61
N TYR A 132 -15.10 1.93 -8.55
CA TYR A 132 -15.05 1.15 -7.31
C TYR A 132 -14.03 1.69 -6.29
N PHE A 133 -13.08 2.53 -6.72
CA PHE A 133 -12.21 3.27 -5.82
C PHE A 133 -12.89 4.50 -5.19
N ASP A 134 -14.02 4.96 -5.73
CA ASP A 134 -14.72 6.16 -5.27
C ASP A 134 -15.81 5.82 -4.27
N GLY A 135 -15.56 6.09 -2.99
CA GLY A 135 -16.53 5.87 -1.94
C GLY A 135 -15.96 5.99 -0.53
N GLN A 136 -16.85 5.90 0.45
CA GLN A 136 -16.50 5.81 1.85
C GLN A 136 -16.13 4.36 2.22
N SER A 137 -15.24 4.19 3.20
CA SER A 137 -14.98 2.86 3.77
C SER A 137 -16.24 2.31 4.43
N THR A 138 -16.60 1.07 4.10
CA THR A 138 -17.82 0.43 4.58
C THR A 138 -17.63 -0.36 5.86
N PHE A 139 -16.39 -0.67 6.25
CA PHE A 139 -16.07 -1.44 7.45
C PHE A 139 -14.67 -1.09 7.99
N ASP A 140 -14.43 -1.37 9.27
CA ASP A 140 -13.12 -1.27 9.90
C ASP A 140 -12.43 -2.65 9.86
N LEU A 141 -11.41 -2.77 9.02
CA LEU A 141 -10.63 -4.01 8.86
C LEU A 141 -9.83 -4.42 10.09
N LEU A 142 -9.59 -3.47 11.01
CA LEU A 142 -8.66 -3.69 12.14
C LEU A 142 -9.38 -4.07 13.43
N GLU A 143 -10.69 -3.97 13.49
CA GLU A 143 -11.44 -4.27 14.71
C GLU A 143 -11.51 -5.78 14.94
N GLY A 144 -10.92 -6.23 16.05
CA GLY A 144 -10.99 -7.61 16.50
C GLY A 144 -10.16 -8.63 15.71
N THR A 145 -9.39 -8.21 14.68
CA THR A 145 -8.62 -9.13 13.84
C THR A 145 -7.15 -9.16 14.21
N THR A 146 -6.57 -10.37 14.23
CA THR A 146 -5.13 -10.60 14.42
C THR A 146 -4.39 -10.88 13.11
N PHE A 147 -5.12 -11.28 12.07
CA PHE A 147 -4.60 -11.57 10.74
C PHE A 147 -5.54 -11.02 9.68
N ILE A 148 -4.98 -10.29 8.71
CA ILE A 148 -5.71 -9.73 7.57
C ILE A 148 -4.99 -10.15 6.30
N ASN A 149 -5.72 -10.77 5.39
CA ASN A 149 -5.27 -11.01 4.03
C ASN A 149 -6.03 -10.07 3.09
N LEU A 150 -5.31 -9.26 2.34
CA LEU A 150 -5.85 -8.33 1.35
C LEU A 150 -5.55 -8.90 -0.04
N ASP A 151 -6.48 -9.73 -0.54
CA ASP A 151 -6.35 -10.33 -1.87
C ASP A 151 -6.85 -9.36 -2.94
N ILE A 152 -5.93 -8.98 -3.83
CA ILE A 152 -6.18 -8.10 -4.97
C ILE A 152 -5.92 -8.81 -6.31
N SER A 153 -5.81 -10.14 -6.30
CA SER A 153 -5.50 -10.95 -7.49
C SER A 153 -6.52 -10.82 -8.61
N GLN A 154 -7.78 -10.51 -8.26
CA GLN A 154 -8.86 -10.34 -9.21
C GLN A 154 -8.84 -8.98 -9.94
N LEU A 155 -8.02 -8.05 -9.48
CA LEU A 155 -7.88 -6.76 -10.15
C LEU A 155 -6.99 -6.91 -11.39
N GLU A 156 -7.29 -6.10 -12.41
CA GLU A 156 -6.49 -6.03 -13.63
C GLU A 156 -5.03 -5.69 -13.30
N GLU A 157 -4.09 -6.49 -13.85
CA GLU A 157 -2.67 -6.48 -13.45
C GLU A 157 -1.93 -5.21 -13.81
N ARG A 158 -2.28 -4.62 -14.94
CA ARG A 158 -1.47 -3.58 -15.54
C ARG A 158 -1.53 -2.26 -14.79
N PHE A 159 -2.71 -1.95 -14.23
CA PHE A 159 -2.91 -0.67 -13.57
C PHE A 159 -3.72 -0.76 -12.27
N ALA A 160 -4.88 -1.43 -12.28
CA ALA A 160 -5.78 -1.44 -11.12
C ALA A 160 -5.15 -2.12 -9.90
N ARG A 161 -4.41 -3.20 -10.10
CA ARG A 161 -3.75 -3.93 -9.01
C ARG A 161 -2.64 -3.12 -8.36
N PRO A 162 -1.68 -2.52 -9.09
CA PRO A 162 -0.67 -1.65 -8.49
C PRO A 162 -1.26 -0.44 -7.76
N LEU A 163 -2.29 0.19 -8.32
CA LEU A 163 -2.99 1.29 -7.66
C LEU A 163 -3.64 0.84 -6.34
N ALA A 164 -4.33 -0.29 -6.35
CA ALA A 164 -4.92 -0.87 -5.13
C ALA A 164 -3.83 -1.19 -4.09
N GLN A 165 -2.71 -1.78 -4.50
CA GLN A 165 -1.58 -2.04 -3.62
C GLN A 165 -1.07 -0.75 -2.97
N GLN A 166 -0.88 0.30 -3.73
CA GLN A 166 -0.42 1.60 -3.19
C GLN A 166 -1.41 2.17 -2.17
N ILE A 167 -2.72 2.18 -2.49
CA ILE A 167 -3.76 2.66 -1.57
C ILE A 167 -3.77 1.83 -0.28
N LEU A 168 -3.70 0.51 -0.41
CA LEU A 168 -3.67 -0.41 0.74
C LEU A 168 -2.41 -0.25 1.58
N LEU A 169 -1.24 -0.05 0.97
CA LEU A 169 0.01 0.18 1.68
C LEU A 169 -0.04 1.50 2.48
N SER A 170 -0.58 2.57 1.90
CA SER A 170 -0.81 3.83 2.60
C SER A 170 -1.78 3.64 3.78
N TRP A 171 -2.87 2.91 3.57
CA TRP A 171 -3.82 2.58 4.63
C TRP A 171 -3.18 1.73 5.75
N ILE A 172 -2.38 0.70 5.38
CA ILE A 172 -1.63 -0.13 6.34
C ILE A 172 -0.70 0.75 7.19
N TRP A 173 0.01 1.68 6.55
CA TRP A 173 0.90 2.59 7.28
C TRP A 173 0.15 3.44 8.29
N GLU A 174 -0.93 4.10 7.86
CA GLU A 174 -1.68 5.02 8.72
C GLU A 174 -2.47 4.30 9.81
N LYS A 175 -3.15 3.24 9.48
CA LYS A 175 -4.10 2.58 10.38
C LYS A 175 -3.49 1.41 11.17
N PHE A 176 -2.55 0.68 10.58
CA PHE A 176 -1.97 -0.49 11.21
C PHE A 176 -0.59 -0.21 11.83
N VAL A 177 0.33 0.39 11.07
CA VAL A 177 1.70 0.62 11.54
C VAL A 177 1.74 1.71 12.61
N LYS A 178 1.07 2.84 12.39
CA LYS A 178 1.03 3.95 13.35
C LYS A 178 0.16 3.68 14.59
N LYS A 179 -0.87 2.84 14.47
CA LYS A 179 -1.78 2.55 15.59
C LYS A 179 -1.02 2.04 16.83
N ASN A 180 -1.23 2.67 17.98
CA ASN A 180 -0.61 2.31 19.27
C ASN A 180 0.93 2.26 19.26
N SER A 181 1.60 2.87 18.28
CA SER A 181 3.07 2.86 18.22
C SER A 181 3.74 3.85 19.17
N GLU A 182 2.99 4.77 19.75
CA GLU A 182 3.49 5.82 20.64
C GLU A 182 3.49 5.40 22.09
N ASP A 183 2.52 4.59 22.50
CA ASP A 183 2.51 3.96 23.83
C ASP A 183 3.26 2.62 23.77
N LYS A 184 4.50 2.63 24.21
CA LYS A 184 5.36 1.43 24.23
C LYS A 184 4.79 0.29 25.09
N SER A 185 3.96 0.61 26.08
CA SER A 185 3.34 -0.39 26.97
C SER A 185 2.24 -1.19 26.24
N LYS A 186 1.61 -0.59 25.23
CA LYS A 186 0.55 -1.18 24.40
C LYS A 186 1.04 -1.63 23.03
N ALA A 187 2.29 -1.37 22.68
CA ALA A 187 2.84 -1.65 21.36
C ALA A 187 2.97 -3.15 21.11
N LYS A 188 2.03 -3.70 20.34
CA LYS A 188 2.08 -5.11 19.88
C LYS A 188 3.09 -5.26 18.75
N LYS A 189 3.75 -6.44 18.70
CA LYS A 189 4.54 -6.82 17.53
C LYS A 189 3.63 -7.02 16.34
N LYS A 190 3.96 -6.41 15.21
CA LYS A 190 3.19 -6.47 13.98
C LYS A 190 4.07 -6.91 12.83
N ARG A 191 3.47 -7.53 11.83
CA ARG A 191 4.15 -7.90 10.59
C ARG A 191 3.33 -7.46 9.40
N VAL A 192 3.99 -6.84 8.43
CA VAL A 192 3.44 -6.55 7.11
C VAL A 192 4.21 -7.41 6.11
N LEU A 193 3.50 -8.17 5.30
CA LEU A 193 4.06 -8.96 4.22
C LEU A 193 3.54 -8.43 2.90
N VAL A 194 4.42 -8.12 1.98
CA VAL A 194 4.12 -7.67 0.63
C VAL A 194 4.60 -8.74 -0.33
N ASP A 195 3.66 -9.44 -0.93
CA ASP A 195 3.92 -10.44 -1.97
C ASP A 195 3.94 -9.77 -3.34
N GLU A 196 4.68 -10.37 -4.29
CA GLU A 196 4.88 -9.87 -5.65
C GLU A 196 5.29 -8.38 -5.69
N ALA A 197 6.19 -8.00 -4.78
CA ALA A 197 6.58 -6.61 -4.58
C ALA A 197 7.22 -5.94 -5.80
N TRP A 198 7.73 -6.72 -6.77
CA TRP A 198 8.24 -6.22 -8.05
C TRP A 198 7.18 -5.41 -8.83
N MET A 199 5.89 -5.71 -8.62
CA MET A 199 4.79 -4.99 -9.26
C MET A 199 4.70 -3.52 -8.83
N LEU A 200 5.26 -3.18 -7.67
CA LEU A 200 5.30 -1.82 -7.15
C LEU A 200 6.41 -0.97 -7.76
N LEU A 201 7.47 -1.60 -8.23
CA LEU A 201 8.69 -0.91 -8.67
C LEU A 201 8.50 0.09 -9.82
N PRO A 202 7.56 -0.12 -10.75
CA PRO A 202 7.26 0.87 -11.78
C PRO A 202 6.72 2.21 -11.25
N TYR A 203 6.26 2.25 -9.98
CA TYR A 203 5.57 3.41 -9.40
C TYR A 203 6.44 4.07 -8.34
N PRO A 204 7.00 5.27 -8.59
CA PRO A 204 7.90 5.96 -7.66
C PRO A 204 7.30 6.15 -6.27
N GLU A 205 6.00 6.44 -6.19
CA GLU A 205 5.30 6.66 -4.93
C GLU A 205 5.22 5.38 -4.09
N ALA A 206 5.05 4.22 -4.74
CA ALA A 206 5.05 2.93 -4.05
C ALA A 206 6.46 2.52 -3.60
N VAL A 207 7.48 2.84 -4.39
CA VAL A 207 8.89 2.66 -4.01
C VAL A 207 9.23 3.50 -2.78
N ASP A 208 8.86 4.77 -2.76
CA ASP A 208 9.04 5.65 -1.60
C ASP A 208 8.36 5.09 -0.35
N PHE A 209 7.16 4.53 -0.51
CA PHE A 209 6.47 3.88 0.58
C PHE A 209 7.24 2.67 1.13
N LEU A 210 7.73 1.78 0.27
CA LEU A 210 8.55 0.63 0.69
C LEU A 210 9.81 1.07 1.43
N ASN A 211 10.49 2.10 0.94
CA ASN A 211 11.66 2.70 1.60
C ASN A 211 11.31 3.29 2.97
N LYS A 212 10.21 4.00 3.07
CA LYS A 212 9.70 4.57 4.34
C LYS A 212 9.39 3.46 5.34
N MET A 213 8.75 2.39 4.89
CA MET A 213 8.48 1.21 5.71
C MET A 213 9.77 0.54 6.17
N ALA A 214 10.70 0.22 5.27
CA ALA A 214 11.95 -0.44 5.61
C ALA A 214 12.75 0.32 6.68
N ARG A 215 12.81 1.66 6.58
CA ARG A 215 13.58 2.51 7.51
C ARG A 215 12.88 2.80 8.83
N ARG A 216 11.56 2.86 8.87
CA ARG A 216 10.79 3.40 10.00
C ARG A 216 9.93 2.37 10.75
N ALA A 217 9.58 1.24 10.13
CA ALA A 217 8.67 0.27 10.72
C ALA A 217 9.22 -0.32 12.03
N ARG A 218 10.52 -0.58 12.10
CA ARG A 218 11.18 -1.09 13.32
C ARG A 218 10.94 -0.21 14.56
N LYS A 219 10.98 1.12 14.40
CA LYS A 219 10.73 2.06 15.50
C LYS A 219 9.30 1.97 16.04
N ARG A 220 8.39 1.37 15.26
CA ARG A 220 6.98 1.17 15.58
C ARG A 220 6.63 -0.29 15.92
N ASN A 221 7.64 -1.09 16.23
CA ASN A 221 7.49 -2.52 16.53
C ASN A 221 6.85 -3.34 15.41
N VAL A 222 7.12 -2.95 14.18
CA VAL A 222 6.62 -3.60 12.95
C VAL A 222 7.78 -4.17 12.16
N SER A 223 7.65 -5.41 11.68
CA SER A 223 8.54 -5.99 10.68
C SER A 223 7.90 -5.93 9.30
N LEU A 224 8.72 -5.62 8.28
CA LEU A 224 8.35 -5.71 6.88
C LEU A 224 8.98 -6.99 6.30
N ALA A 225 8.18 -7.80 5.62
CA ALA A 225 8.64 -8.87 4.75
C ALA A 225 8.25 -8.54 3.31
N VAL A 226 9.21 -8.66 2.41
CA VAL A 226 9.04 -8.44 0.98
C VAL A 226 9.34 -9.74 0.26
N VAL A 227 8.41 -10.20 -0.56
CA VAL A 227 8.54 -11.41 -1.37
C VAL A 227 8.52 -11.01 -2.83
N SER A 228 9.46 -11.54 -3.60
CA SER A 228 9.55 -11.29 -5.04
C SER A 228 10.16 -12.47 -5.74
N GLN A 229 9.69 -12.75 -6.94
CA GLN A 229 10.25 -13.76 -7.83
C GLN A 229 11.30 -13.17 -8.80
N ARG A 230 11.35 -11.83 -8.92
CA ARG A 230 12.20 -11.10 -9.87
C ARG A 230 13.17 -10.20 -9.11
N PHE A 231 14.38 -10.70 -8.91
CA PHE A 231 15.40 -9.95 -8.17
C PHE A 231 16.02 -8.83 -9.01
N GLN A 232 16.21 -9.04 -10.30
CA GLN A 232 16.82 -8.07 -11.21
C GLN A 232 16.08 -6.73 -11.17
N ASP A 233 14.75 -6.75 -11.12
CA ASP A 233 13.95 -5.52 -11.05
C ASP A 233 14.27 -4.66 -9.82
N PHE A 234 14.62 -5.30 -8.70
CA PHE A 234 15.04 -4.60 -7.48
C PHE A 234 16.49 -4.10 -7.58
N TYR A 235 17.35 -4.84 -8.25
CA TYR A 235 18.78 -4.51 -8.38
C TYR A 235 18.99 -3.29 -9.27
N GLU A 236 18.29 -3.21 -10.39
CA GLU A 236 18.43 -2.14 -11.37
C GLU A 236 17.98 -0.76 -10.89
N LYS A 237 17.23 -0.71 -9.79
CA LYS A 237 16.70 0.54 -9.23
C LYS A 237 17.39 0.93 -7.93
N SER A 238 18.25 1.94 -8.01
CA SER A 238 18.99 2.47 -6.86
C SER A 238 18.09 2.86 -5.69
N GLU A 239 16.89 3.37 -5.99
CA GLU A 239 15.90 3.81 -5.02
C GLU A 239 15.39 2.65 -4.15
N VAL A 240 15.40 1.43 -4.66
CA VAL A 240 14.88 0.25 -3.95
C VAL A 240 15.97 -0.51 -3.21
N GLN A 241 17.24 -0.28 -3.53
CA GLN A 241 18.37 -0.94 -2.89
C GLN A 241 18.35 -0.81 -1.36
N ALA A 242 17.79 0.30 -0.84
CA ALA A 242 17.64 0.49 0.60
C ALA A 242 16.75 -0.59 1.26
N VAL A 243 15.74 -1.10 0.57
CA VAL A 243 14.88 -2.19 1.06
C VAL A 243 15.70 -3.48 1.18
N LEU A 244 16.48 -3.81 0.16
CA LEU A 244 17.32 -5.01 0.11
C LEU A 244 18.42 -4.97 1.18
N THR A 245 19.13 -3.84 1.29
CA THR A 245 20.26 -3.68 2.22
C THR A 245 19.81 -3.56 3.66
N SER A 246 18.64 -3.00 3.93
CA SER A 246 18.07 -2.88 5.28
C SER A 246 17.50 -4.20 5.82
N SER A 247 17.30 -5.20 4.95
CA SER A 247 16.81 -6.51 5.38
C SER A 247 17.93 -7.30 6.04
N ASP A 248 17.79 -7.58 7.34
CA ASP A 248 18.74 -8.35 8.12
C ASP A 248 18.59 -9.86 7.88
N THR A 249 17.36 -10.30 7.64
CA THR A 249 17.02 -11.70 7.35
C THR A 249 16.63 -11.86 5.89
N LYS A 250 17.23 -12.82 5.21
CA LYS A 250 17.00 -13.15 3.81
C LYS A 250 16.77 -14.64 3.63
N LEU A 251 15.83 -15.00 2.79
CA LEU A 251 15.57 -16.38 2.39
C LEU A 251 15.61 -16.46 0.87
N PHE A 252 16.60 -17.20 0.36
CA PHE A 252 16.72 -17.48 -1.06
C PHE A 252 16.26 -18.92 -1.31
N LEU A 253 15.25 -19.09 -2.10
CA LEU A 253 14.83 -20.38 -2.64
C LEU A 253 15.57 -20.64 -3.95
N ALA A 254 15.23 -21.73 -4.67
CA ALA A 254 15.84 -22.04 -5.96
C ALA A 254 15.78 -20.83 -6.91
N GLN A 255 16.91 -20.56 -7.57
CA GLN A 255 17.08 -19.40 -8.44
C GLN A 255 17.41 -19.82 -9.86
N ASP A 256 16.96 -19.02 -10.82
CA ASP A 256 17.38 -19.18 -12.22
C ASP A 256 18.84 -18.78 -12.43
N LYS A 257 19.48 -19.40 -13.43
CA LYS A 257 20.85 -19.09 -13.79
C LYS A 257 21.06 -17.65 -14.26
N SER A 258 20.04 -17.02 -14.78
CA SER A 258 20.09 -15.62 -15.21
C SER A 258 20.10 -14.63 -14.02
N GLU A 259 19.46 -14.98 -12.92
CA GLU A 259 19.35 -14.13 -11.73
C GLU A 259 20.49 -14.30 -10.73
N ILE A 260 21.12 -15.49 -10.70
CA ILE A 260 22.06 -15.87 -9.65
C ILE A 260 23.30 -14.97 -9.55
N GLN A 261 23.76 -14.40 -10.67
CA GLN A 261 24.94 -13.53 -10.66
C GLN A 261 24.65 -12.22 -9.92
N TYR A 262 23.48 -11.62 -10.14
CA TYR A 262 23.05 -10.42 -9.44
C TYR A 262 22.88 -10.67 -7.93
N ILE A 263 22.25 -11.79 -7.58
CA ILE A 263 22.04 -12.19 -6.17
C ILE A 263 23.38 -12.42 -5.47
N LYS A 264 24.31 -13.14 -6.12
CA LYS A 264 25.66 -13.40 -5.61
C LYS A 264 26.41 -12.10 -5.33
N GLU A 265 26.38 -11.16 -6.27
CA GLU A 265 27.09 -9.89 -6.16
C GLU A 265 26.53 -9.03 -5.03
N VAL A 266 25.20 -8.84 -5.01
CA VAL A 266 24.53 -7.97 -4.03
C VAL A 266 24.62 -8.50 -2.60
N PHE A 267 24.45 -9.82 -2.44
CA PHE A 267 24.41 -10.44 -1.11
C PHE A 267 25.72 -11.12 -0.72
N LYS A 268 26.75 -10.96 -1.56
CA LYS A 268 28.12 -11.49 -1.33
C LYS A 268 28.09 -12.99 -1.03
N LEU A 269 27.37 -13.75 -1.85
CA LEU A 269 27.32 -15.19 -1.73
C LEU A 269 28.60 -15.80 -2.27
N SER A 270 29.09 -16.90 -1.66
CA SER A 270 30.16 -17.71 -2.16
C SER A 270 29.76 -18.46 -3.45
N ASP A 271 30.75 -18.96 -4.19
CA ASP A 271 30.50 -19.79 -5.38
C ASP A 271 29.69 -21.05 -5.05
N GLY A 272 29.95 -21.65 -3.90
CA GLY A 272 29.20 -22.81 -3.41
C GLY A 272 27.75 -22.53 -3.11
N GLU A 273 27.46 -21.40 -2.44
CA GLU A 273 26.09 -20.96 -2.16
C GLU A 273 25.32 -20.65 -3.43
N ALA A 274 25.96 -19.96 -4.39
CA ALA A 274 25.35 -19.66 -5.69
C ALA A 274 25.06 -20.93 -6.49
N ALA A 275 26.01 -21.85 -6.54
CA ALA A 275 25.84 -23.15 -7.21
C ALA A 275 24.71 -23.96 -6.57
N PHE A 276 24.61 -23.96 -5.23
CA PHE A 276 23.54 -24.64 -4.52
C PHE A 276 22.17 -24.06 -4.92
N LEU A 277 21.99 -22.74 -4.94
CA LEU A 277 20.74 -22.11 -5.29
C LEU A 277 20.25 -22.40 -6.71
N THR A 278 21.18 -22.69 -7.65
CA THR A 278 20.78 -23.05 -9.02
C THR A 278 20.45 -24.53 -9.20
N THR A 279 20.76 -25.37 -8.20
CA THR A 279 20.61 -26.84 -8.27
C THR A 279 19.70 -27.41 -7.19
N CYS A 280 19.34 -26.63 -6.17
CA CYS A 280 18.53 -27.10 -5.04
C CYS A 280 17.10 -27.44 -5.48
N SER A 281 16.51 -28.40 -4.76
CA SER A 281 15.15 -28.86 -5.01
C SER A 281 14.11 -27.90 -4.42
N ARG A 282 12.86 -28.05 -4.87
CA ARG A 282 11.72 -27.31 -4.30
C ARG A 282 11.64 -27.50 -2.77
N GLY A 283 11.51 -26.41 -2.05
CA GLY A 283 11.50 -26.38 -0.59
C GLY A 283 12.88 -26.24 0.05
N GLN A 284 13.94 -26.40 -0.70
CA GLN A 284 15.30 -26.11 -0.24
C GLN A 284 15.68 -24.67 -0.53
N GLY A 285 16.57 -24.12 0.30
CA GLY A 285 17.01 -22.74 0.15
C GLY A 285 18.15 -22.37 1.07
N LEU A 286 18.60 -21.14 0.93
CA LEU A 286 19.64 -20.53 1.74
C LEU A 286 19.01 -19.48 2.67
N PHE A 287 19.16 -19.67 3.96
CA PHE A 287 18.71 -18.73 4.98
C PHE A 287 19.89 -17.93 5.49
N LYS A 288 19.83 -16.60 5.32
CA LYS A 288 20.91 -15.67 5.71
C LYS A 288 20.40 -14.69 6.75
N VAL A 289 21.12 -14.57 7.87
CA VAL A 289 20.87 -13.59 8.93
C VAL A 289 22.19 -12.86 9.23
N GLY A 290 22.22 -11.57 8.92
CA GLY A 290 23.49 -10.83 8.94
C GLY A 290 24.51 -11.49 8.01
N GLU A 291 25.65 -11.87 8.56
CA GLU A 291 26.73 -12.56 7.81
C GLU A 291 26.66 -14.11 7.92
N GLN A 292 25.71 -14.64 8.69
CA GLN A 292 25.58 -16.10 8.84
C GLN A 292 24.62 -16.67 7.82
N THR A 293 25.00 -17.77 7.21
CA THR A 293 24.18 -18.51 6.23
C THR A 293 23.99 -19.96 6.65
N ALA A 294 22.83 -20.51 6.35
CA ALA A 294 22.50 -21.90 6.55
C ALA A 294 21.67 -22.42 5.37
N ILE A 295 21.99 -23.63 4.92
CA ILE A 295 21.13 -24.36 4.00
C ILE A 295 19.95 -24.90 4.79
N ILE A 296 18.74 -24.68 4.28
CA ILE A 296 17.51 -25.12 4.94
C ILE A 296 16.66 -25.95 3.99
N GLU A 297 15.82 -26.78 4.58
CA GLU A 297 14.74 -27.48 3.88
C GLU A 297 13.41 -27.19 4.61
N ILE A 298 12.46 -26.62 3.87
CA ILE A 298 11.13 -26.32 4.36
C ILE A 298 10.26 -27.56 4.14
N ARG A 299 9.84 -28.19 5.25
CA ARG A 299 8.97 -29.37 5.24
C ARG A 299 7.62 -29.00 5.82
N PRO A 300 6.61 -28.73 4.99
CA PRO A 300 5.28 -28.46 5.48
C PRO A 300 4.68 -29.72 6.13
N THR A 301 3.89 -29.52 7.17
CA THR A 301 3.09 -30.60 7.76
C THR A 301 1.99 -31.01 6.80
N GLN A 302 1.40 -32.20 7.02
CA GLN A 302 0.30 -32.67 6.20
C GLN A 302 -0.90 -31.71 6.21
N LYS A 303 -1.16 -31.06 7.35
CA LYS A 303 -2.21 -30.07 7.49
C LYS A 303 -1.92 -28.79 6.68
N GLU A 304 -0.66 -28.32 6.68
CA GLU A 304 -0.26 -27.16 5.87
C GLU A 304 -0.32 -27.48 4.38
N PHE A 305 0.00 -28.71 3.98
CA PHE A 305 -0.13 -29.15 2.59
C PHE A 305 -1.56 -28.98 2.03
N GLU A 306 -2.57 -29.08 2.88
CA GLU A 306 -3.97 -28.91 2.46
C GLU A 306 -4.26 -27.50 1.97
N PHE A 307 -3.54 -26.50 2.48
CA PHE A 307 -3.71 -25.10 2.13
C PHE A 307 -2.76 -24.62 1.03
N ILE A 308 -1.59 -25.25 0.88
CA ILE A 308 -0.53 -24.79 -0.04
C ILE A 308 -0.45 -25.62 -1.34
N GLU A 309 -1.17 -26.77 -1.45
CA GLU A 309 -1.16 -27.55 -2.69
C GLU A 309 -2.01 -26.87 -3.76
N THR A 310 -1.35 -26.40 -4.81
CA THR A 310 -1.98 -25.72 -5.94
C THR A 310 -2.20 -26.63 -7.16
N ASN A 311 -1.75 -27.90 -7.08
CA ASN A 311 -1.93 -28.85 -8.18
C ASN A 311 -3.35 -29.42 -8.18
N ILE A 312 -4.17 -28.93 -9.11
CA ILE A 312 -5.58 -29.32 -9.27
C ILE A 312 -5.76 -30.83 -9.37
N ASN A 313 -4.86 -31.54 -10.06
CA ASN A 313 -4.95 -32.99 -10.19
C ASN A 313 -4.74 -33.75 -8.87
N LYS A 314 -3.97 -33.18 -7.95
CA LYS A 314 -3.78 -33.78 -6.62
C LYS A 314 -4.95 -33.45 -5.69
N ILE A 315 -5.52 -32.26 -5.83
CA ILE A 315 -6.71 -31.84 -5.07
C ILE A 315 -7.91 -32.70 -5.47
N GLN A 316 -8.12 -32.92 -6.76
CA GLN A 316 -9.23 -33.77 -7.26
C GLN A 316 -9.11 -35.21 -6.81
N LYS A 317 -7.92 -35.84 -6.92
CA LYS A 317 -7.70 -37.21 -6.44
C LYS A 317 -7.95 -37.38 -4.93
N LYS A 318 -7.82 -36.31 -4.14
CA LYS A 318 -8.10 -36.37 -2.70
C LYS A 318 -9.60 -36.29 -2.41
N ASN A 319 -10.33 -35.50 -3.20
CA ASN A 319 -11.80 -35.41 -3.09
C ASN A 319 -12.53 -36.66 -3.58
N ASP A 320 -11.97 -37.38 -4.55
CA ASP A 320 -12.52 -38.64 -5.06
C ASP A 320 -12.27 -39.85 -4.12
N ASN A 321 -11.34 -39.67 -3.15
CA ASN A 321 -10.99 -40.74 -2.17
C ASN A 321 -11.56 -40.49 -0.76
N ASN A 322 -12.35 -39.43 -0.56
CA ASN A 322 -13.12 -39.12 0.66
C ASN A 322 -14.63 -39.26 0.40
#